data_1c14204a1117ec0053f600b4afc483d4
#
_entry.id   1c14204a1117ec0053f600b4afc483d4
#
_cell.length_a   1.000
_cell.length_b   1.000
_cell.length_c   1.000
_cell.angle_alpha   90.00
_cell.angle_beta   90.00
_cell.angle_gamma   90.00
#
_symmetry.space_group_name_H-M   'P 1'
#
loop_
_entity.id
_entity.type
_entity.pdbx_description
1 polymer ?
#
loop_
_entity_poly.entity_id
_entity_poly.type
_entity_poly.pdbx_seq_one_letter_code
_entity_poly.pdbx_strand_id
1 'polypeptide(L)'
;MKKQLVQMVWNVAAIAVVALSVMACGQSDGERQRLSKEEHLRRLREDSLALKVAVLPTTDCLPLFVAKECRLFDTLGVDVRLRLERSQMDCDALFMKGAVEGIITDLVRCEWMKTQGMPLRYVSSTNLSWQLIANPSARVKQLKQLGDKMVAITRHSATDLLTWHVLEGVKTTAPVFRIQINDLELRLQMLQNGELDAFWLPEPFATKARMEKCPVIVGSEERKMRLGVIAFNEKSLADKRRQQQLDLFLKAYNAACDSLNERGVEAYEPLLEKYCKADAQVTAVLPKQKFQHATPPLANDVEVAKDFVERFPGGYTINN
;
A
#
# COMPACT_ATOMS: atom_id res chain seq x y z
N MET A 1 -17.83 78.61 -16.52
CA MET A 1 -16.76 78.10 -15.60
C MET A 1 -17.14 76.77 -14.91
N LYS A 2 -18.29 76.56 -14.26
CA LYS A 2 -18.61 75.33 -13.54
C LYS A 2 -18.61 74.05 -14.42
N LYS A 3 -19.05 74.11 -15.69
CA LYS A 3 -19.10 72.93 -16.58
C LYS A 3 -17.71 72.47 -17.03
N GLN A 4 -16.77 73.37 -17.21
CA GLN A 4 -15.37 73.02 -17.60
C GLN A 4 -14.60 72.40 -16.44
N LEU A 5 -14.85 72.82 -15.21
CA LEU A 5 -14.24 72.26 -14.02
C LEU A 5 -14.68 70.81 -13.76
N VAL A 6 -15.97 70.55 -13.96
CA VAL A 6 -16.55 69.22 -13.82
C VAL A 6 -15.96 68.26 -14.86
N GLN A 7 -15.80 68.73 -16.11
CA GLN A 7 -15.24 67.91 -17.19
C GLN A 7 -13.77 67.60 -16.97
N MET A 8 -13.04 68.54 -16.40
CA MET A 8 -11.62 68.35 -16.04
C MET A 8 -11.45 67.32 -14.92
N VAL A 9 -12.31 67.34 -13.90
CA VAL A 9 -12.31 66.36 -12.80
C VAL A 9 -12.67 64.97 -13.30
N TRP A 10 -13.63 64.85 -14.22
CA TRP A 10 -13.99 63.57 -14.84
C TRP A 10 -12.86 62.99 -15.70
N ASN A 11 -12.16 63.81 -16.45
CA ASN A 11 -11.02 63.35 -17.26
C ASN A 11 -9.83 62.94 -16.38
N VAL A 12 -9.56 63.60 -15.28
CA VAL A 12 -8.50 63.21 -14.32
C VAL A 12 -8.87 61.91 -13.61
N ALA A 13 -10.14 61.72 -13.22
CA ALA A 13 -10.61 60.49 -12.63
C ALA A 13 -10.56 59.29 -13.62
N ALA A 14 -10.92 59.51 -14.90
CA ALA A 14 -10.81 58.49 -15.94
C ALA A 14 -9.35 58.07 -16.22
N ILE A 15 -8.41 59.02 -16.23
CA ILE A 15 -6.98 58.76 -16.39
C ILE A 15 -6.43 57.99 -15.18
N ALA A 16 -6.86 58.32 -13.95
CA ALA A 16 -6.46 57.63 -12.73
C ALA A 16 -6.97 56.18 -12.71
N VAL A 17 -8.20 55.92 -13.18
CA VAL A 17 -8.78 54.57 -13.28
C VAL A 17 -8.05 53.72 -14.33
N VAL A 18 -7.68 54.31 -15.47
CA VAL A 18 -6.88 53.65 -16.52
C VAL A 18 -5.46 53.37 -16.03
N ALA A 19 -4.83 54.29 -15.28
CA ALA A 19 -3.51 54.09 -14.70
C ALA A 19 -3.52 52.98 -13.61
N LEU A 20 -4.56 52.88 -12.79
CA LEU A 20 -4.75 51.83 -11.80
C LEU A 20 -5.02 50.45 -12.46
N SER A 21 -5.71 50.42 -13.59
CA SER A 21 -5.96 49.15 -14.31
C SER A 21 -4.71 48.64 -15.03
N VAL A 22 -3.79 49.52 -15.44
CA VAL A 22 -2.49 49.14 -16.05
C VAL A 22 -1.49 48.66 -14.99
N MET A 23 -1.56 49.13 -13.75
CA MET A 23 -0.73 48.59 -12.64
C MET A 23 -1.23 47.24 -12.12
N ALA A 24 -2.49 46.86 -12.37
CA ALA A 24 -3.03 45.55 -12.07
C ALA A 24 -2.73 44.49 -13.15
N CYS A 25 -2.07 44.87 -14.26
CA CYS A 25 -1.65 43.97 -15.31
C CYS A 25 -0.37 43.22 -14.90
N GLY A 26 -0.59 42.15 -14.28
CA GLY A 26 0.06 40.88 -14.30
C GLY A 26 1.51 40.79 -14.72
N GLN A 27 2.24 40.04 -13.88
CA GLN A 27 3.53 39.43 -14.24
C GLN A 27 3.56 39.07 -15.72
N SER A 28 4.63 39.43 -16.43
CA SER A 28 4.79 39.08 -17.85
C SER A 28 4.72 37.56 -18.02
N ASP A 29 4.26 37.08 -19.17
CA ASP A 29 4.19 35.63 -19.45
C ASP A 29 5.52 34.92 -19.22
N GLY A 30 6.63 35.62 -19.51
CA GLY A 30 7.98 35.14 -19.21
C GLY A 30 8.27 35.00 -17.71
N GLU A 31 7.75 35.91 -16.89
CA GLU A 31 7.90 35.85 -15.43
C GLU A 31 7.03 34.76 -14.81
N ARG A 32 5.80 34.55 -15.31
CA ARG A 32 4.95 33.41 -14.94
C ARG A 32 5.58 32.06 -15.32
N GLN A 33 6.16 31.95 -16.50
CA GLN A 33 6.87 30.75 -16.93
C GLN A 33 8.11 30.49 -16.07
N ARG A 34 8.85 31.53 -15.70
CA ARG A 34 10.02 31.42 -14.86
C ARG A 34 9.67 30.96 -13.45
N LEU A 35 8.66 31.59 -12.82
CA LEU A 35 8.14 31.21 -11.50
C LEU A 35 7.60 29.78 -11.51
N SER A 36 6.85 29.38 -12.54
CA SER A 36 6.35 28.02 -12.71
C SER A 36 7.49 27.00 -12.81
N LYS A 37 8.57 27.33 -13.56
CA LYS A 37 9.74 26.46 -13.69
C LYS A 37 10.53 26.37 -12.38
N GLU A 38 10.70 27.46 -11.67
CA GLU A 38 11.37 27.49 -10.34
C GLU A 38 10.57 26.69 -9.32
N GLU A 39 9.24 26.85 -9.29
CA GLU A 39 8.36 26.08 -8.43
C GLU A 39 8.40 24.58 -8.77
N HIS A 40 8.40 24.22 -10.04
CA HIS A 40 8.54 22.84 -10.49
C HIS A 40 9.88 22.24 -10.03
N LEU A 41 10.99 22.93 -10.22
CA LEU A 41 12.31 22.49 -9.76
C LEU A 41 12.38 22.35 -8.25
N ARG A 42 11.76 23.29 -7.50
CA ARG A 42 11.65 23.19 -6.04
C ARG A 42 10.89 21.94 -5.62
N ARG A 43 9.73 21.67 -6.22
CA ARG A 43 8.93 20.46 -5.94
C ARG A 43 9.71 19.17 -6.25
N LEU A 44 10.43 19.12 -7.36
CA LEU A 44 11.29 17.97 -7.71
C LEU A 44 12.40 17.78 -6.66
N ARG A 45 13.02 18.87 -6.19
CA ARG A 45 14.04 18.82 -5.16
C ARG A 45 13.47 18.34 -3.82
N GLU A 46 12.34 18.89 -3.39
CA GLU A 46 11.63 18.45 -2.19
C GLU A 46 11.26 16.96 -2.29
N ASP A 47 10.72 16.52 -3.44
CA ASP A 47 10.39 15.10 -3.65
C ASP A 47 11.64 14.19 -3.60
N SER A 48 12.78 14.67 -4.10
CA SER A 48 14.05 13.93 -4.02
C SER A 48 14.61 13.81 -2.60
N LEU A 49 14.25 14.74 -1.72
CA LEU A 49 14.68 14.76 -0.31
C LEU A 49 13.76 13.93 0.59
N ALA A 50 12.49 13.77 0.23
CA ALA A 50 11.53 13.00 0.99
C ALA A 50 11.88 11.50 1.05
N LEU A 51 11.50 10.83 2.13
CA LEU A 51 11.54 9.36 2.23
C LEU A 51 10.24 8.80 1.65
N LYS A 52 10.32 8.07 0.54
CA LYS A 52 9.16 7.54 -0.16
C LYS A 52 8.97 6.07 0.14
N VAL A 53 7.74 5.68 0.46
CA VAL A 53 7.38 4.30 0.79
C VAL A 53 6.13 3.89 0.03
N ALA A 54 6.20 2.79 -0.72
CA ALA A 54 5.04 2.21 -1.39
C ALA A 54 4.24 1.36 -0.41
N VAL A 55 2.92 1.56 -0.41
CA VAL A 55 1.97 0.96 0.53
C VAL A 55 0.74 0.43 -0.20
N LEU A 56 0.03 -0.49 0.43
CA LEU A 56 -1.20 -1.10 -0.08
C LEU A 56 -2.44 -0.63 0.69
N PRO A 57 -3.65 -0.76 0.12
CA PRO A 57 -4.91 -0.43 0.78
C PRO A 57 -5.33 -1.52 1.77
N THR A 58 -4.44 -1.92 2.67
CA THR A 58 -4.59 -3.03 3.61
C THR A 58 -4.43 -2.57 5.05
N THR A 59 -5.05 -3.29 6.00
CA THR A 59 -5.08 -2.88 7.41
C THR A 59 -3.71 -2.90 8.08
N ASP A 60 -2.77 -3.70 7.60
CA ASP A 60 -1.39 -3.70 8.10
C ASP A 60 -0.62 -2.42 7.76
N CYS A 61 -1.07 -1.65 6.74
CA CYS A 61 -0.55 -0.32 6.43
C CYS A 61 -1.16 0.79 7.31
N LEU A 62 -2.18 0.50 8.12
CA LEU A 62 -2.89 1.50 8.92
C LEU A 62 -1.97 2.31 9.85
N PRO A 63 -0.93 1.73 10.52
CA PRO A 63 0.00 2.54 11.30
C PRO A 63 0.67 3.66 10.51
N LEU A 64 0.98 3.43 9.23
CA LEU A 64 1.56 4.47 8.36
C LEU A 64 0.55 5.54 7.96
N PHE A 65 -0.70 5.15 7.72
CA PHE A 65 -1.77 6.13 7.44
C PHE A 65 -2.05 6.99 8.67
N VAL A 66 -2.07 6.41 9.86
CA VAL A 66 -2.18 7.13 11.14
C VAL A 66 -0.97 8.05 11.33
N ALA A 67 0.25 7.57 11.13
CA ALA A 67 1.46 8.39 11.28
C ALA A 67 1.44 9.59 10.34
N LYS A 68 0.93 9.45 9.12
CA LYS A 68 0.80 10.53 8.14
C LYS A 68 -0.31 11.52 8.52
N GLU A 69 -1.53 11.04 8.75
CA GLU A 69 -2.69 11.92 8.94
C GLU A 69 -2.72 12.58 10.33
N CYS A 70 -2.18 11.92 11.35
CA CYS A 70 -1.95 12.50 12.67
C CYS A 70 -0.65 13.32 12.74
N ARG A 71 0.03 13.55 11.61
CA ARG A 71 1.23 14.37 11.47
C ARG A 71 2.41 13.91 12.35
N LEU A 72 2.50 12.62 12.68
CA LEU A 72 3.59 12.08 13.50
C LEU A 72 4.94 12.22 12.78
N PHE A 73 4.98 12.06 11.46
CA PHE A 73 6.17 12.30 10.65
C PHE A 73 6.63 13.75 10.74
N ASP A 74 5.70 14.69 10.61
CA ASP A 74 5.99 16.14 10.68
C ASP A 74 6.52 16.53 12.06
N THR A 75 5.89 16.00 13.13
CA THR A 75 6.30 16.25 14.52
C THR A 75 7.73 15.77 14.79
N LEU A 76 8.16 14.69 14.13
CA LEU A 76 9.52 14.19 14.23
C LEU A 76 10.48 14.83 13.23
N GLY A 77 10.01 15.73 12.36
CA GLY A 77 10.84 16.45 11.39
C GLY A 77 11.29 15.60 10.20
N VAL A 78 10.51 14.59 9.79
CA VAL A 78 10.79 13.77 8.62
C VAL A 78 9.69 13.91 7.57
N ASP A 79 10.06 14.25 6.32
CA ASP A 79 9.13 14.23 5.18
C ASP A 79 9.01 12.79 4.66
N VAL A 80 7.88 12.14 4.96
CA VAL A 80 7.55 10.80 4.47
C VAL A 80 6.39 10.87 3.49
N ARG A 81 6.61 10.36 2.29
CA ARG A 81 5.60 10.32 1.23
C ARG A 81 5.16 8.90 0.94
N LEU A 82 3.93 8.58 1.33
CA LEU A 82 3.34 7.27 1.06
C LEU A 82 2.81 7.25 -0.38
N ARG A 83 3.21 6.22 -1.14
CA ARG A 83 2.72 5.91 -2.49
C ARG A 83 1.75 4.74 -2.37
N LEU A 84 0.45 5.05 -2.40
CA LEU A 84 -0.61 4.05 -2.33
C LEU A 84 -0.79 3.41 -3.70
N GLU A 85 -0.56 2.11 -3.77
CA GLU A 85 -0.68 1.31 -4.99
C GLU A 85 -1.83 0.29 -4.84
N ARG A 86 -2.29 -0.26 -5.96
CA ARG A 86 -3.42 -1.19 -6.00
C ARG A 86 -3.01 -2.65 -5.84
N SER A 87 -1.75 -2.94 -6.14
CA SER A 87 -1.21 -4.29 -6.07
C SER A 87 0.22 -4.31 -5.56
N GLN A 88 0.64 -5.48 -5.04
CA GLN A 88 2.03 -5.70 -4.65
C GLN A 88 2.99 -5.49 -5.83
N MET A 89 2.61 -5.93 -7.04
CA MET A 89 3.47 -5.78 -8.21
C MET A 89 3.67 -4.32 -8.62
N ASP A 90 2.70 -3.44 -8.39
CA ASP A 90 2.86 -2.00 -8.61
C ASP A 90 3.85 -1.41 -7.60
N CYS A 91 3.73 -1.79 -6.32
CA CYS A 91 4.71 -1.43 -5.29
C CYS A 91 6.13 -1.89 -5.67
N ASP A 92 6.27 -3.15 -6.09
CA ASP A 92 7.56 -3.73 -6.50
C ASP A 92 8.16 -2.97 -7.70
N ALA A 93 7.32 -2.59 -8.67
CA ALA A 93 7.77 -1.84 -9.84
C ALA A 93 8.36 -0.47 -9.45
N LEU A 94 7.73 0.24 -8.49
CA LEU A 94 8.26 1.49 -7.94
C LEU A 94 9.57 1.26 -7.20
N PHE A 95 9.64 0.23 -6.37
CA PHE A 95 10.81 -0.10 -5.56
C PHE A 95 12.00 -0.52 -6.41
N MET A 96 11.81 -1.42 -7.37
CA MET A 96 12.87 -1.89 -8.27
C MET A 96 13.41 -0.79 -9.18
N LYS A 97 12.57 0.18 -9.57
CA LYS A 97 13.00 1.38 -10.33
C LYS A 97 13.67 2.45 -9.47
N GLY A 98 13.72 2.29 -8.14
CA GLY A 98 14.23 3.29 -7.22
C GLY A 98 13.36 4.54 -7.10
N ALA A 99 12.07 4.46 -7.47
CA ALA A 99 11.11 5.55 -7.31
C ALA A 99 10.66 5.73 -5.85
N VAL A 100 10.84 4.71 -5.03
CA VAL A 100 10.63 4.70 -3.58
C VAL A 100 11.81 4.02 -2.88
N GLU A 101 12.11 4.43 -1.65
CA GLU A 101 13.18 3.85 -0.83
C GLU A 101 12.68 2.66 0.00
N GLY A 102 11.40 2.63 0.34
CA GLY A 102 10.77 1.58 1.14
C GLY A 102 9.53 1.00 0.48
N ILE A 103 9.17 -0.20 0.92
CA ILE A 103 8.00 -0.94 0.42
C ILE A 103 7.35 -1.71 1.57
N ILE A 104 6.02 -1.74 1.61
CA ILE A 104 5.27 -2.74 2.38
C ILE A 104 4.84 -3.84 1.41
N THR A 105 5.21 -5.07 1.72
CA THR A 105 4.99 -6.23 0.86
C THR A 105 5.05 -7.52 1.69
N ASP A 106 5.41 -8.63 1.08
CA ASP A 106 5.65 -9.90 1.77
C ASP A 106 7.06 -10.45 1.58
N LEU A 107 7.47 -11.37 2.45
CA LEU A 107 8.79 -11.98 2.45
C LEU A 107 9.12 -12.69 1.14
N VAL A 108 8.13 -13.37 0.53
CA VAL A 108 8.35 -14.11 -0.72
C VAL A 108 8.67 -13.14 -1.86
N ARG A 109 7.94 -12.01 -1.94
CA ARG A 109 8.24 -10.94 -2.90
C ARG A 109 9.65 -10.38 -2.68
N CYS A 110 10.00 -10.14 -1.42
CA CYS A 110 11.34 -9.65 -1.07
C CYS A 110 12.44 -10.62 -1.48
N GLU A 111 12.29 -11.91 -1.15
CA GLU A 111 13.29 -12.93 -1.53
C GLU A 111 13.37 -13.07 -3.05
N TRP A 112 12.23 -13.02 -3.76
CA TRP A 112 12.25 -12.99 -5.21
C TRP A 112 12.98 -11.76 -5.76
N MET A 113 12.73 -10.56 -5.24
CA MET A 113 13.45 -9.35 -5.66
C MET A 113 14.96 -9.43 -5.40
N LYS A 114 15.39 -10.10 -4.32
CA LYS A 114 16.83 -10.37 -4.08
C LYS A 114 17.43 -11.23 -5.19
N THR A 115 16.71 -12.25 -5.69
CA THR A 115 17.20 -13.05 -6.84
C THR A 115 17.31 -12.24 -8.13
N GLN A 116 16.56 -11.12 -8.23
CA GLN A 116 16.67 -10.16 -9.34
C GLN A 116 17.75 -9.10 -9.10
N GLY A 117 18.60 -9.25 -8.07
CA GLY A 117 19.72 -8.36 -7.77
C GLY A 117 19.33 -7.09 -7.00
N MET A 118 18.14 -7.04 -6.38
CA MET A 118 17.71 -5.92 -5.55
C MET A 118 18.15 -6.13 -4.09
N PRO A 119 19.17 -5.41 -3.61
CA PRO A 119 19.58 -5.51 -2.20
C PRO A 119 18.53 -4.79 -1.34
N LEU A 120 17.99 -5.50 -0.37
CA LEU A 120 17.01 -4.95 0.55
C LEU A 120 17.24 -5.43 1.99
N ARG A 121 16.83 -4.58 2.94
CA ARG A 121 16.87 -4.84 4.37
C ARG A 121 15.47 -4.85 4.95
N TYR A 122 15.15 -5.90 5.70
CA TYR A 122 13.92 -5.97 6.49
C TYR A 122 14.04 -5.05 7.70
N VAL A 123 13.06 -4.20 7.92
CA VAL A 123 13.04 -3.26 9.06
C VAL A 123 11.92 -3.56 10.04
N SER A 124 10.84 -4.18 9.57
CA SER A 124 9.74 -4.65 10.43
C SER A 124 8.96 -5.77 9.78
N SER A 125 8.43 -6.70 10.56
CA SER A 125 7.27 -7.48 10.19
C SER A 125 6.02 -6.62 10.28
N THR A 126 4.93 -7.00 9.58
CA THR A 126 3.61 -6.38 9.68
C THR A 126 2.54 -7.39 10.08
N ASN A 127 1.34 -6.90 10.42
CA ASN A 127 0.19 -7.74 10.74
C ASN A 127 -0.51 -8.31 9.49
N LEU A 128 0.12 -8.22 8.31
CA LEU A 128 -0.49 -8.70 7.08
C LEU A 128 -0.79 -10.20 7.16
N SER A 129 -2.04 -10.52 6.99
CA SER A 129 -2.52 -11.90 6.94
C SER A 129 -3.46 -12.08 5.75
N TRP A 130 -3.61 -13.31 5.30
CA TRP A 130 -4.45 -13.65 4.15
C TRP A 130 -5.42 -14.75 4.51
N GLN A 131 -6.61 -14.69 3.92
CA GLN A 131 -7.62 -15.72 4.01
C GLN A 131 -7.93 -16.23 2.59
N LEU A 132 -7.91 -17.54 2.42
CA LEU A 132 -8.43 -18.20 1.21
C LEU A 132 -9.95 -18.26 1.33
N ILE A 133 -10.63 -17.50 0.49
CA ILE A 133 -12.08 -17.33 0.52
C ILE A 133 -12.64 -17.85 -0.80
N ALA A 134 -13.64 -18.72 -0.72
CA ALA A 134 -14.29 -19.28 -1.90
C ALA A 134 -15.51 -18.46 -2.32
N ASN A 135 -15.79 -18.49 -3.61
CA ASN A 135 -17.07 -18.09 -4.12
C ASN A 135 -18.16 -19.05 -3.64
N PRO A 136 -19.32 -18.56 -3.14
CA PRO A 136 -20.40 -19.44 -2.71
C PRO A 136 -20.90 -20.41 -3.78
N SER A 137 -20.88 -20.00 -5.05
CA SER A 137 -21.31 -20.84 -6.19
C SER A 137 -20.32 -21.98 -6.50
N ALA A 138 -19.05 -21.82 -6.14
CA ALA A 138 -18.03 -22.85 -6.32
C ALA A 138 -18.23 -24.07 -5.38
N ARG A 139 -19.04 -23.92 -4.32
CA ARG A 139 -19.36 -24.96 -3.33
C ARG A 139 -18.13 -25.57 -2.65
N VAL A 140 -17.04 -24.79 -2.54
CA VAL A 140 -15.80 -25.21 -1.90
C VAL A 140 -15.84 -24.79 -0.43
N LYS A 141 -15.69 -25.77 0.47
CA LYS A 141 -15.64 -25.57 1.94
C LYS A 141 -14.37 -26.14 2.56
N GLN A 142 -13.63 -26.96 1.82
CA GLN A 142 -12.43 -27.64 2.29
C GLN A 142 -11.39 -27.72 1.17
N LEU A 143 -10.11 -27.75 1.52
CA LEU A 143 -8.99 -27.77 0.59
C LEU A 143 -9.08 -28.90 -0.47
N LYS A 144 -9.52 -30.10 -0.07
CA LYS A 144 -9.69 -31.26 -1.00
C LYS A 144 -10.69 -30.99 -2.12
N GLN A 145 -11.57 -30.00 -1.99
CA GLN A 145 -12.57 -29.64 -3.00
C GLN A 145 -12.05 -28.61 -4.02
N LEU A 146 -10.80 -28.21 -3.90
CA LEU A 146 -10.16 -27.28 -4.86
C LEU A 146 -9.71 -27.99 -6.16
N GLY A 147 -9.82 -29.30 -6.27
CA GLY A 147 -9.57 -29.99 -7.53
C GLY A 147 -10.44 -29.47 -8.66
N ASP A 148 -9.82 -29.20 -9.82
CA ASP A 148 -10.46 -28.56 -10.99
C ASP A 148 -11.00 -27.13 -10.72
N LYS A 149 -10.39 -26.43 -9.76
CA LYS A 149 -10.78 -25.08 -9.35
C LYS A 149 -9.68 -24.05 -9.62
N MET A 150 -10.10 -22.80 -9.86
CA MET A 150 -9.23 -21.65 -10.09
C MET A 150 -9.03 -20.87 -8.79
N VAL A 151 -7.78 -20.71 -8.38
CA VAL A 151 -7.37 -19.96 -7.20
C VAL A 151 -6.59 -18.70 -7.62
N ALA A 152 -7.10 -17.53 -7.25
CA ALA A 152 -6.42 -16.26 -7.53
C ALA A 152 -5.24 -16.03 -6.57
N ILE A 153 -4.07 -15.80 -7.16
CA ILE A 153 -2.80 -15.56 -6.48
C ILE A 153 -2.06 -14.36 -7.11
N THR A 154 -0.98 -13.92 -6.47
CA THR A 154 0.13 -13.21 -7.12
C THR A 154 1.33 -14.14 -7.18
N ARG A 155 1.93 -14.34 -8.35
CA ARG A 155 3.10 -15.20 -8.50
C ARG A 155 4.29 -14.67 -7.67
N HIS A 156 5.08 -15.60 -7.14
CA HIS A 156 6.23 -15.30 -6.29
C HIS A 156 5.86 -14.36 -5.13
N SER A 157 4.72 -14.59 -4.49
CA SER A 157 4.25 -13.85 -3.32
C SER A 157 3.82 -14.80 -2.20
N ALA A 158 3.49 -14.23 -1.04
CA ALA A 158 2.90 -14.99 0.06
C ALA A 158 1.69 -15.80 -0.38
N THR A 159 0.83 -15.29 -1.28
CA THR A 159 -0.34 -16.01 -1.75
C THR A 159 0.00 -17.22 -2.62
N ASP A 160 1.13 -17.18 -3.31
CA ASP A 160 1.66 -18.32 -4.07
C ASP A 160 2.22 -19.39 -3.13
N LEU A 161 3.08 -19.00 -2.18
CA LEU A 161 3.61 -19.88 -1.14
C LEU A 161 2.49 -20.52 -0.31
N LEU A 162 1.52 -19.72 0.15
CA LEU A 162 0.39 -20.21 0.93
C LEU A 162 -0.43 -21.24 0.15
N THR A 163 -0.67 -21.01 -1.15
CA THR A 163 -1.38 -21.99 -2.01
C THR A 163 -0.64 -23.31 -2.06
N TRP A 164 0.68 -23.26 -2.28
CA TRP A 164 1.51 -24.46 -2.26
C TRP A 164 1.45 -25.17 -0.89
N HIS A 165 1.70 -24.41 0.18
CA HIS A 165 1.77 -24.95 1.53
C HIS A 165 0.48 -25.59 2.02
N VAL A 166 -0.69 -24.99 1.74
CA VAL A 166 -1.97 -25.54 2.20
C VAL A 166 -2.42 -26.74 1.37
N LEU A 167 -1.91 -26.90 0.16
CA LEU A 167 -2.23 -28.01 -0.73
C LEU A 167 -1.20 -29.14 -0.69
N GLU A 168 -0.04 -28.92 -0.06
CA GLU A 168 0.97 -29.95 0.12
C GLU A 168 0.37 -31.14 0.91
N GLY A 169 0.41 -32.33 0.31
CA GLY A 169 -0.16 -33.58 0.90
C GLY A 169 -1.69 -33.67 0.85
N VAL A 170 -2.39 -32.66 0.32
CA VAL A 170 -3.85 -32.71 0.13
C VAL A 170 -4.17 -33.41 -1.17
N LYS A 171 -4.87 -34.58 -1.09
CA LYS A 171 -5.35 -35.29 -2.28
C LYS A 171 -6.58 -34.54 -2.84
N THR A 172 -6.44 -33.95 -4.01
CA THR A 172 -7.53 -33.38 -4.79
C THR A 172 -7.88 -34.34 -5.96
N THR A 173 -9.10 -34.27 -6.47
CA THR A 173 -9.55 -35.15 -7.58
C THR A 173 -8.99 -34.73 -8.94
N ALA A 174 -8.46 -33.55 -9.05
CA ALA A 174 -7.88 -32.96 -10.26
C ALA A 174 -6.87 -31.84 -9.87
N PRO A 175 -6.03 -31.35 -10.80
CA PRO A 175 -5.14 -30.25 -10.55
C PRO A 175 -5.87 -28.96 -10.09
N VAL A 176 -5.19 -28.14 -9.29
CA VAL A 176 -5.66 -26.82 -8.89
C VAL A 176 -5.02 -25.77 -9.79
N PHE A 177 -5.83 -24.90 -10.40
CA PHE A 177 -5.35 -23.88 -11.31
C PHE A 177 -5.07 -22.58 -10.56
N ARG A 178 -3.83 -22.07 -10.65
CA ARG A 178 -3.42 -20.80 -10.06
C ARG A 178 -3.51 -19.71 -11.11
N ILE A 179 -4.37 -18.73 -10.85
CA ILE A 179 -4.64 -17.61 -11.75
C ILE A 179 -4.03 -16.34 -11.17
N GLN A 180 -3.19 -15.66 -11.95
CA GLN A 180 -2.56 -14.43 -11.48
C GLN A 180 -3.51 -13.25 -11.61
N ILE A 181 -3.96 -12.74 -10.48
CA ILE A 181 -4.72 -11.50 -10.35
C ILE A 181 -4.03 -10.64 -9.29
N ASN A 182 -3.46 -9.53 -9.66
CA ASN A 182 -2.60 -8.74 -8.75
C ASN A 182 -3.37 -7.68 -7.95
N ASP A 183 -4.36 -7.02 -8.56
CA ASP A 183 -5.17 -5.96 -7.97
C ASP A 183 -6.14 -6.56 -6.93
N LEU A 184 -6.07 -6.07 -5.69
CA LEU A 184 -6.88 -6.59 -4.57
C LEU A 184 -8.37 -6.27 -4.72
N GLU A 185 -8.69 -5.09 -5.26
CA GLU A 185 -10.08 -4.71 -5.49
C GLU A 185 -10.70 -5.54 -6.62
N LEU A 186 -9.93 -5.78 -7.69
CA LEU A 186 -10.34 -6.66 -8.76
C LEU A 186 -10.60 -8.10 -8.26
N ARG A 187 -9.74 -8.62 -7.36
CA ARG A 187 -10.00 -9.93 -6.73
C ARG A 187 -11.35 -9.99 -6.04
N LEU A 188 -11.68 -8.95 -5.26
CA LEU A 188 -12.96 -8.88 -4.56
C LEU A 188 -14.13 -8.82 -5.55
N GLN A 189 -14.03 -7.98 -6.58
CA GLN A 189 -15.07 -7.86 -7.63
C GLN A 189 -15.27 -9.18 -8.37
N MET A 190 -14.19 -9.86 -8.76
CA MET A 190 -14.27 -11.17 -9.43
C MET A 190 -14.86 -12.24 -8.53
N LEU A 191 -14.58 -12.20 -7.22
CA LEU A 191 -15.22 -13.07 -6.23
C LEU A 191 -16.75 -12.82 -6.19
N GLN A 192 -17.15 -11.55 -6.11
CA GLN A 192 -18.54 -11.13 -6.08
C GLN A 192 -19.30 -11.54 -7.35
N ASN A 193 -18.66 -11.41 -8.50
CA ASN A 193 -19.23 -11.77 -9.80
C ASN A 193 -19.20 -13.29 -10.08
N GLY A 194 -18.53 -14.09 -9.26
CA GLY A 194 -18.42 -15.53 -9.48
C GLY A 194 -17.50 -15.94 -10.63
N GLU A 195 -16.51 -15.09 -10.98
CA GLU A 195 -15.63 -15.30 -12.13
C GLU A 195 -14.53 -16.32 -11.88
N LEU A 196 -14.12 -16.52 -10.61
CA LEU A 196 -13.17 -17.54 -10.17
C LEU A 196 -13.70 -18.24 -8.91
N ASP A 197 -13.10 -19.40 -8.58
CA ASP A 197 -13.61 -20.25 -7.50
C ASP A 197 -13.13 -19.81 -6.10
N ALA A 198 -11.87 -19.39 -5.95
CA ALA A 198 -11.31 -18.99 -4.67
C ALA A 198 -10.22 -17.92 -4.79
N PHE A 199 -10.06 -17.12 -3.73
CA PHE A 199 -9.19 -15.94 -3.72
C PHE A 199 -8.46 -15.82 -2.38
N TRP A 200 -7.17 -15.55 -2.42
CA TRP A 200 -6.46 -15.05 -1.25
C TRP A 200 -6.70 -13.55 -1.09
N LEU A 201 -7.33 -13.18 0.01
CA LEU A 201 -7.64 -11.78 0.32
C LEU A 201 -7.05 -11.39 1.68
N PRO A 202 -6.38 -10.22 1.78
CA PRO A 202 -6.02 -9.60 3.05
C PRO A 202 -7.18 -8.76 3.60
N GLU A 203 -7.06 -8.26 4.85
CA GLU A 203 -8.00 -7.29 5.40
C GLU A 203 -7.79 -5.89 4.77
N PRO A 204 -8.84 -5.13 4.49
CA PRO A 204 -10.26 -5.37 4.79
C PRO A 204 -11.04 -6.15 3.72
N PHE A 205 -10.39 -6.55 2.62
CA PHE A 205 -11.05 -7.26 1.52
C PHE A 205 -11.64 -8.61 1.95
N ALA A 206 -10.94 -9.31 2.85
CA ALA A 206 -11.44 -10.55 3.44
C ALA A 206 -12.71 -10.32 4.26
N THR A 207 -12.78 -9.26 5.05
CA THR A 207 -13.98 -8.88 5.79
C THR A 207 -15.14 -8.58 4.84
N LYS A 208 -14.93 -7.81 3.78
CA LYS A 208 -15.98 -7.53 2.78
C LYS A 208 -16.53 -8.81 2.17
N ALA A 209 -15.67 -9.75 1.79
CA ALA A 209 -16.09 -11.04 1.25
C ALA A 209 -16.89 -11.86 2.28
N ARG A 210 -16.48 -11.87 3.57
CA ARG A 210 -17.23 -12.56 4.64
C ARG A 210 -18.60 -11.95 4.89
N MET A 211 -18.74 -10.62 4.80
CA MET A 211 -20.05 -9.94 4.90
C MET A 211 -21.02 -10.41 3.82
N GLU A 212 -20.52 -10.79 2.66
CA GLU A 212 -21.30 -11.39 1.55
C GLU A 212 -21.46 -12.91 1.69
N LYS A 213 -21.16 -13.45 2.88
CA LYS A 213 -21.29 -14.89 3.20
C LYS A 213 -20.38 -15.81 2.35
N CYS A 214 -19.28 -15.27 1.82
CA CYS A 214 -18.27 -16.08 1.16
C CYS A 214 -17.53 -16.93 2.20
N PRO A 215 -17.46 -18.27 2.02
CA PRO A 215 -16.84 -19.16 3.01
C PRO A 215 -15.32 -19.01 3.03
N VAL A 216 -14.74 -18.86 4.23
CA VAL A 216 -13.31 -18.96 4.47
C VAL A 216 -12.93 -20.43 4.50
N ILE A 217 -11.91 -20.82 3.72
CA ILE A 217 -11.39 -22.19 3.65
C ILE A 217 -10.25 -22.35 4.66
N VAL A 218 -9.32 -21.40 4.70
CA VAL A 218 -8.14 -21.40 5.59
C VAL A 218 -7.52 -20.01 5.65
N GLY A 219 -6.87 -19.69 6.76
CA GLY A 219 -6.10 -18.46 6.94
C GLY A 219 -4.60 -18.69 7.11
N SER A 220 -3.77 -17.69 6.77
CA SER A 220 -2.32 -17.73 7.01
C SER A 220 -1.98 -17.78 8.51
N GLU A 221 -2.82 -17.18 9.37
CA GLU A 221 -2.66 -17.19 10.83
C GLU A 221 -2.80 -18.59 11.41
N GLU A 222 -3.75 -19.40 10.92
CA GLU A 222 -3.91 -20.79 11.31
C GLU A 222 -2.67 -21.64 10.99
N ARG A 223 -1.91 -21.22 9.97
CA ARG A 223 -0.66 -21.82 9.55
C ARG A 223 0.56 -21.24 10.27
N LYS A 224 0.36 -20.26 11.15
CA LYS A 224 1.42 -19.54 11.91
C LYS A 224 2.48 -18.92 10.98
N MET A 225 2.10 -18.51 9.77
CA MET A 225 2.98 -17.88 8.78
C MET A 225 2.81 -16.37 8.82
N ARG A 226 3.86 -15.65 9.23
CA ARG A 226 3.91 -14.19 9.31
C ARG A 226 4.78 -13.66 8.18
N LEU A 227 4.16 -13.43 7.04
CA LEU A 227 4.87 -13.12 5.81
C LEU A 227 4.89 -11.62 5.47
N GLY A 228 4.06 -10.80 6.10
CA GLY A 228 4.01 -9.35 5.86
C GLY A 228 5.26 -8.63 6.40
N VAL A 229 5.81 -7.70 5.61
CA VAL A 229 7.09 -7.04 5.94
C VAL A 229 7.18 -5.62 5.40
N ILE A 230 7.91 -4.77 6.12
CA ILE A 230 8.44 -3.49 5.65
C ILE A 230 9.91 -3.70 5.28
N ALA A 231 10.25 -3.41 4.03
CA ALA A 231 11.61 -3.50 3.54
C ALA A 231 12.08 -2.19 2.92
N PHE A 232 13.39 -1.92 3.02
CA PHE A 232 14.03 -0.76 2.42
C PHE A 232 15.19 -1.17 1.52
N ASN A 233 15.44 -0.37 0.48
CA ASN A 233 16.57 -0.57 -0.41
C ASN A 233 17.88 -0.27 0.32
N GLU A 234 18.77 -1.26 0.39
CA GLU A 234 20.03 -1.17 1.13
C GLU A 234 20.98 -0.12 0.55
N LYS A 235 20.96 0.05 -0.80
CA LYS A 235 21.76 1.10 -1.44
C LYS A 235 21.31 2.50 -1.03
N SER A 236 20.00 2.72 -0.90
CA SER A 236 19.48 4.00 -0.41
C SER A 236 19.89 4.25 1.04
N LEU A 237 19.95 3.22 1.87
CA LEU A 237 20.35 3.30 3.27
C LEU A 237 21.85 3.48 3.49
N ALA A 238 22.69 3.45 2.45
CA ALA A 238 24.08 3.85 2.54
C ALA A 238 24.26 5.36 2.81
N ASP A 239 23.28 6.18 2.47
CA ASP A 239 23.22 7.61 2.80
C ASP A 239 22.81 7.80 4.28
N LYS A 240 23.67 8.50 5.06
CA LYS A 240 23.41 8.80 6.48
C LYS A 240 22.09 9.53 6.73
N ARG A 241 21.69 10.43 5.82
CA ARG A 241 20.40 11.12 5.91
C ARG A 241 19.25 10.11 5.80
N ARG A 242 19.33 9.16 4.87
CA ARG A 242 18.30 8.11 4.70
C ARG A 242 18.23 7.19 5.92
N GLN A 243 19.35 6.89 6.56
CA GLN A 243 19.34 6.16 7.82
C GLN A 243 18.62 6.92 8.93
N GLN A 244 18.92 8.23 9.10
CA GLN A 244 18.23 9.08 10.06
C GLN A 244 16.71 9.18 9.76
N GLN A 245 16.34 9.33 8.48
CA GLN A 245 14.92 9.34 8.08
C GLN A 245 14.25 8.01 8.40
N LEU A 246 14.91 6.88 8.20
CA LEU A 246 14.39 5.56 8.58
C LEU A 246 14.19 5.45 10.09
N ASP A 247 15.12 5.91 10.91
CA ASP A 247 14.98 5.87 12.37
C ASP A 247 13.78 6.69 12.84
N LEU A 248 13.57 7.88 12.26
CA LEU A 248 12.41 8.73 12.55
C LEU A 248 11.11 8.12 12.02
N PHE A 249 11.14 7.49 10.84
CA PHE A 249 10.01 6.76 10.29
C PHE A 249 9.57 5.63 11.23
N LEU A 250 10.51 4.82 11.74
CA LEU A 250 10.20 3.73 12.66
C LEU A 250 9.68 4.24 14.01
N LYS A 251 10.17 5.37 14.51
CA LYS A 251 9.62 6.04 15.72
C LYS A 251 8.17 6.46 15.49
N ALA A 252 7.85 7.10 14.36
CA ALA A 252 6.47 7.48 14.02
C ALA A 252 5.56 6.26 13.86
N TYR A 253 6.04 5.21 13.20
CA TYR A 253 5.33 3.94 13.06
C TYR A 253 4.99 3.33 14.44
N ASN A 254 5.93 3.26 15.36
CA ASN A 254 5.74 2.74 16.70
C ASN A 254 4.70 3.56 17.49
N ALA A 255 4.79 4.90 17.43
CA ALA A 255 3.81 5.78 18.08
C ALA A 255 2.40 5.61 17.49
N ALA A 256 2.29 5.37 16.19
CA ALA A 256 1.01 5.05 15.56
C ALA A 256 0.47 3.67 16.00
N CYS A 257 1.33 2.67 16.16
CA CYS A 257 0.96 1.36 16.72
C CYS A 257 0.41 1.49 18.14
N ASP A 258 1.08 2.28 19.01
CA ASP A 258 0.61 2.54 20.37
C ASP A 258 -0.77 3.19 20.35
N SER A 259 -0.96 4.21 19.52
CA SER A 259 -2.23 4.93 19.39
C SER A 259 -3.36 4.02 18.88
N LEU A 260 -3.08 3.13 17.94
CA LEU A 260 -4.04 2.13 17.44
C LEU A 260 -4.40 1.09 18.51
N ASN A 261 -3.43 0.64 19.30
CA ASN A 261 -3.66 -0.32 20.38
C ASN A 261 -4.44 0.28 21.56
N GLU A 262 -4.22 1.57 21.82
CA GLU A 262 -4.90 2.29 22.90
C GLU A 262 -6.35 2.64 22.53
N ARG A 263 -6.57 3.17 21.32
CA ARG A 263 -7.85 3.75 20.91
C ARG A 263 -8.75 2.79 20.13
N GLY A 264 -8.19 1.69 19.63
CA GLY A 264 -8.88 0.77 18.73
C GLY A 264 -8.85 1.24 17.28
N VAL A 265 -9.05 0.30 16.36
CA VAL A 265 -9.05 0.54 14.90
C VAL A 265 -10.26 1.40 14.50
N GLU A 266 -11.37 1.25 15.21
CA GLU A 266 -12.63 1.97 14.97
C GLU A 266 -12.48 3.49 15.14
N ALA A 267 -11.56 3.96 16.00
CA ALA A 267 -11.26 5.38 16.14
C ALA A 267 -10.61 6.00 14.87
N TYR A 268 -10.18 5.17 13.96
CA TYR A 268 -9.52 5.56 12.70
C TYR A 268 -10.33 5.16 11.46
N GLU A 269 -11.64 4.93 11.63
CA GLU A 269 -12.56 4.58 10.52
C GLU A 269 -12.43 5.54 9.32
N PRO A 270 -12.34 6.89 9.47
CA PRO A 270 -12.18 7.76 8.32
C PRO A 270 -10.89 7.51 7.52
N LEU A 271 -9.83 6.98 8.16
CA LEU A 271 -8.61 6.60 7.46
C LEU A 271 -8.76 5.27 6.74
N LEU A 272 -9.46 4.32 7.35
CA LEU A 272 -9.79 3.05 6.70
C LEU A 272 -10.69 3.27 5.48
N GLU A 273 -11.67 4.15 5.55
CA GLU A 273 -12.48 4.53 4.39
C GLU A 273 -11.61 5.19 3.30
N LYS A 274 -10.82 6.19 3.68
CA LYS A 274 -9.96 6.95 2.76
C LYS A 274 -8.94 6.09 2.02
N TYR A 275 -8.23 5.23 2.75
CA TYR A 275 -7.08 4.48 2.22
C TYR A 275 -7.41 3.04 1.83
N CYS A 276 -8.31 2.39 2.56
CA CYS A 276 -8.64 0.98 2.40
C CYS A 276 -10.05 0.74 1.85
N LYS A 277 -10.81 1.83 1.60
CA LYS A 277 -12.21 1.77 1.16
C LYS A 277 -13.10 0.94 2.10
N ALA A 278 -12.76 0.91 3.39
CA ALA A 278 -13.53 0.23 4.43
C ALA A 278 -14.40 1.27 5.15
N ASP A 279 -15.70 1.25 4.86
CA ASP A 279 -16.69 2.11 5.49
C ASP A 279 -16.93 1.69 6.96
N ALA A 280 -17.83 2.40 7.63
CA ALA A 280 -18.17 2.14 9.03
C ALA A 280 -18.71 0.71 9.24
N GLN A 281 -19.43 0.14 8.28
CA GLN A 281 -19.99 -1.22 8.42
C GLN A 281 -18.89 -2.27 8.35
N VAL A 282 -17.95 -2.13 7.42
CA VAL A 282 -16.77 -3.00 7.30
C VAL A 282 -15.88 -2.84 8.52
N THR A 283 -15.60 -1.59 8.95
CA THR A 283 -14.74 -1.29 10.09
C THR A 283 -15.26 -1.92 11.38
N ALA A 284 -16.58 -1.87 11.64
CA ALA A 284 -17.21 -2.43 12.84
C ALA A 284 -17.06 -3.95 12.98
N VAL A 285 -16.80 -4.66 11.89
CA VAL A 285 -16.68 -6.13 11.87
C VAL A 285 -15.28 -6.63 11.50
N LEU A 286 -14.30 -5.71 11.40
CA LEU A 286 -12.91 -6.10 11.24
C LEU A 286 -12.43 -6.97 12.42
N PRO A 287 -11.59 -7.97 12.17
CA PRO A 287 -10.98 -8.74 13.26
C PRO A 287 -10.16 -7.80 14.16
N LYS A 288 -10.20 -8.03 15.45
CA LYS A 288 -9.34 -7.30 16.39
C LYS A 288 -7.89 -7.61 16.09
N GLN A 289 -7.11 -6.57 15.86
CA GLN A 289 -5.68 -6.66 15.57
C GLN A 289 -4.88 -5.96 16.67
N LYS A 290 -3.72 -6.51 16.99
CA LYS A 290 -2.72 -5.85 17.84
C LYS A 290 -1.53 -5.46 16.98
N PHE A 291 -1.26 -4.19 16.88
CA PHE A 291 -0.12 -3.65 16.14
C PHE A 291 1.14 -3.72 16.99
N GLN A 292 2.19 -4.33 16.46
CA GLN A 292 3.47 -4.46 17.13
C GLN A 292 4.42 -3.33 16.72
N HIS A 293 5.28 -2.89 17.63
CA HIS A 293 6.40 -2.03 17.28
C HIS A 293 7.26 -2.67 16.23
N ALA A 294 7.95 -1.84 15.46
CA ALA A 294 8.82 -2.30 14.40
C ALA A 294 9.84 -3.30 14.94
N THR A 295 9.74 -4.52 14.43
CA THR A 295 10.60 -5.65 14.78
C THR A 295 10.87 -6.45 13.51
N PRO A 296 12.14 -6.78 13.20
CA PRO A 296 12.47 -7.59 12.05
C PRO A 296 11.67 -8.91 12.02
N PRO A 297 11.40 -9.46 10.83
CA PRO A 297 10.71 -10.74 10.71
C PRO A 297 11.51 -11.87 11.36
N LEU A 298 10.82 -12.92 11.76
CA LEU A 298 11.45 -14.10 12.32
C LEU A 298 12.32 -14.79 11.25
N ALA A 299 13.51 -15.24 11.66
CA ALA A 299 14.44 -15.90 10.74
C ALA A 299 13.81 -17.12 10.04
N ASN A 300 12.99 -17.89 10.76
CA ASN A 300 12.29 -19.04 10.20
C ASN A 300 11.30 -18.65 9.08
N ASP A 301 10.57 -17.54 9.23
CA ASP A 301 9.62 -17.08 8.21
C ASP A 301 10.37 -16.59 6.94
N VAL A 302 11.54 -15.96 7.15
CA VAL A 302 12.42 -15.55 6.04
C VAL A 302 12.98 -16.77 5.32
N GLU A 303 13.43 -17.80 6.06
CA GLU A 303 13.98 -19.03 5.48
C GLU A 303 12.91 -19.78 4.66
N VAL A 304 11.70 -19.93 5.19
CA VAL A 304 10.57 -20.54 4.47
C VAL A 304 10.27 -19.79 3.17
N ALA A 305 10.28 -18.47 3.17
CA ALA A 305 10.06 -17.66 1.97
C ALA A 305 11.20 -17.84 0.96
N LYS A 306 12.45 -17.86 1.43
CA LYS A 306 13.64 -18.07 0.60
C LYS A 306 13.64 -19.46 -0.03
N ASP A 307 13.43 -20.52 0.75
CA ASP A 307 13.38 -21.89 0.26
C ASP A 307 12.30 -22.06 -0.81
N PHE A 308 11.14 -21.42 -0.62
CA PHE A 308 10.07 -21.45 -1.62
C PHE A 308 10.51 -20.81 -2.95
N VAL A 309 11.17 -19.66 -2.92
CA VAL A 309 11.65 -18.96 -4.12
C VAL A 309 12.77 -19.76 -4.82
N GLU A 310 13.69 -20.34 -4.06
CA GLU A 310 14.79 -21.15 -4.58
C GLU A 310 14.27 -22.46 -5.19
N ARG A 311 13.26 -23.07 -4.57
CA ARG A 311 12.66 -24.32 -5.05
C ARG A 311 11.82 -24.13 -6.31
N PHE A 312 11.19 -22.97 -6.48
CA PHE A 312 10.23 -22.72 -7.55
C PHE A 312 10.54 -21.44 -8.35
N PRO A 313 11.75 -21.27 -8.92
CA PRO A 313 12.14 -20.05 -9.61
C PRO A 313 11.26 -19.73 -10.83
N GLY A 314 10.75 -20.75 -11.51
CA GLY A 314 9.82 -20.63 -12.67
C GLY A 314 8.35 -20.83 -12.31
N GLY A 315 8.04 -20.99 -11.04
CA GLY A 315 6.71 -21.43 -10.57
C GLY A 315 6.63 -22.97 -10.45
N TYR A 316 5.50 -23.45 -10.00
CA TYR A 316 5.24 -24.89 -9.77
C TYR A 316 3.86 -25.28 -10.31
N THR A 317 3.64 -26.58 -10.49
CA THR A 317 2.31 -27.14 -10.80
C THR A 317 1.85 -27.95 -9.59
N ILE A 318 0.60 -27.75 -9.17
CA ILE A 318 -0.01 -28.58 -8.12
C ILE A 318 -0.60 -29.80 -8.84
N ASN A 319 0.24 -30.83 -8.98
CA ASN A 319 -0.18 -32.15 -9.46
C ASN A 319 -0.30 -33.05 -8.25
N ASN A 320 -1.34 -33.85 -8.24
CA ASN A 320 -1.57 -34.91 -7.23
C ASN A 320 -0.68 -36.11 -7.47
#